data_31ce2e98b5b80ebe3d542fe983fba3ce
#
_entry.id   31ce2e98b5b80ebe3d542fe983fba3ce
#
_cell.length_a   1.000
_cell.length_b   1.000
_cell.length_c   1.000
_cell.angle_alpha   90.00
_cell.angle_beta   90.00
_cell.angle_gamma   90.00
#
_symmetry.space_group_name_H-M   'P 1'
#
loop_
_entity.id
_entity.type
_entity.pdbx_description
1 polymer ?
#
loop_
_entity_poly.entity_id
_entity_poly.type
_entity_poly.pdbx_seq_one_letter_code
_entity_poly.pdbx_strand_id
1 'polypeptide(L)'
;MGYAREKNGKVIGDVSEEEINVLASNLNSSDLLVSAIGGNMHQVVSLVQHPIAFDFFMHDESQYSDTSFRQIIPYSQILDFFISNLRSKDCERLLQLKQCAKCKVCHLIPPPPKENHEHILKKPESTFRNNGIMERGISNPNLRLKAWKVQVKALEAICKEMGVELIKPPTDTVKKSGFLKEEFYANDATHANAQYGLLVLNQLTDMLK
;
A
#
# COMPACT_ATOMS: atom_id res chain seq x y z
N MET A 1 12.00 -10.30 -5.33
CA MET A 1 13.28 -9.58 -5.26
C MET A 1 13.09 -8.25 -4.58
N GLY A 2 13.94 -7.90 -3.63
CA GLY A 2 13.94 -6.62 -2.94
C GLY A 2 15.19 -5.82 -3.28
N TYR A 3 15.06 -4.50 -3.44
CA TYR A 3 16.21 -3.62 -3.66
C TYR A 3 17.21 -3.72 -2.52
N ALA A 4 18.47 -3.93 -2.84
CA ALA A 4 19.58 -3.85 -1.90
C ALA A 4 19.73 -2.41 -1.40
N ARG A 5 19.68 -2.23 -0.08
CA ARG A 5 19.84 -0.94 0.59
C ARG A 5 20.60 -1.12 1.89
N GLU A 6 21.40 -0.15 2.23
CA GLU A 6 22.07 -0.14 3.53
C GLU A 6 21.09 0.32 4.63
N LYS A 7 20.99 -0.48 5.69
CA LYS A 7 20.25 -0.14 6.90
C LYS A 7 21.05 -0.56 8.12
N ASN A 8 21.44 0.40 8.96
CA ASN A 8 22.25 0.16 10.16
C ASN A 8 23.56 -0.61 9.88
N GLY A 9 24.29 -0.25 8.82
CA GLY A 9 25.55 -0.90 8.44
C GLY A 9 25.40 -2.30 7.83
N LYS A 10 24.17 -2.73 7.49
CA LYS A 10 23.89 -4.01 6.84
C LYS A 10 23.18 -3.79 5.51
N VAL A 11 23.62 -4.50 4.48
CA VAL A 11 22.91 -4.56 3.21
C VAL A 11 21.67 -5.46 3.40
N ILE A 12 20.51 -4.91 3.11
CA ILE A 12 19.20 -5.62 3.13
C ILE A 12 18.65 -5.55 1.72
N GLY A 13 18.22 -6.70 1.20
CA GLY A 13 17.72 -6.87 -0.15
C GLY A 13 18.64 -7.78 -0.96
N ASP A 14 18.11 -8.30 -2.05
CA ASP A 14 18.74 -9.39 -2.78
C ASP A 14 19.44 -8.92 -4.06
N VAL A 15 19.10 -7.72 -4.56
CA VAL A 15 19.50 -7.25 -5.90
C VAL A 15 19.73 -5.75 -5.87
N SER A 16 20.79 -5.29 -6.51
CA SER A 16 21.06 -3.87 -6.70
C SER A 16 20.04 -3.24 -7.68
N GLU A 17 19.97 -1.91 -7.66
CA GLU A 17 19.11 -1.18 -8.61
C GLU A 17 19.54 -1.41 -10.05
N GLU A 18 20.85 -1.48 -10.33
CA GLU A 18 21.42 -1.75 -11.63
C GLU A 18 21.04 -3.15 -12.13
N GLU A 19 21.18 -4.17 -11.30
CA GLU A 19 20.79 -5.54 -11.63
C GLU A 19 19.29 -5.65 -11.95
N ILE A 20 18.42 -4.96 -11.20
CA ILE A 20 16.98 -4.95 -11.49
C ILE A 20 16.68 -4.27 -12.83
N ASN A 21 17.37 -3.17 -13.15
CA ASN A 21 17.21 -2.49 -14.45
C ASN A 21 17.66 -3.37 -15.60
N VAL A 22 18.76 -4.11 -15.44
CA VAL A 22 19.22 -5.10 -16.42
C VAL A 22 18.20 -6.21 -16.59
N LEU A 23 17.66 -6.77 -15.50
CA LEU A 23 16.61 -7.78 -15.56
C LEU A 23 15.37 -7.26 -16.28
N ALA A 24 14.93 -6.04 -15.97
CA ALA A 24 13.76 -5.41 -16.60
C ALA A 24 13.98 -5.20 -18.12
N SER A 25 15.18 -4.81 -18.54
CA SER A 25 15.52 -4.59 -19.96
C SER A 25 15.58 -5.88 -20.80
N ASN A 26 15.80 -7.03 -20.14
CA ASN A 26 15.83 -8.35 -20.76
C ASN A 26 14.43 -8.98 -20.93
N LEU A 27 13.39 -8.40 -20.32
CA LEU A 27 12.03 -8.85 -20.52
C LEU A 27 11.55 -8.51 -21.93
N ASN A 28 10.73 -9.39 -22.51
CA ASN A 28 10.16 -9.26 -23.84
C ASN A 28 8.64 -9.00 -23.78
N SER A 29 8.02 -8.79 -24.91
CA SER A 29 6.59 -8.40 -25.00
C SER A 29 5.61 -9.44 -24.45
N SER A 30 6.01 -10.71 -24.27
CA SER A 30 5.19 -11.77 -23.69
C SER A 30 5.32 -11.86 -22.17
N ASP A 31 6.25 -11.10 -21.58
CA ASP A 31 6.47 -11.05 -20.13
C ASP A 31 5.59 -10.00 -19.45
N LEU A 32 5.45 -10.11 -18.15
CA LEU A 32 4.77 -9.15 -17.27
C LEU A 32 5.70 -8.72 -16.15
N LEU A 33 6.02 -7.43 -16.08
CA LEU A 33 6.72 -6.86 -14.94
C LEU A 33 5.70 -6.34 -13.93
N VAL A 34 5.77 -6.88 -12.70
CA VAL A 34 4.83 -6.52 -11.64
C VAL A 34 5.57 -5.85 -10.49
N SER A 35 5.16 -4.64 -10.16
CA SER A 35 5.70 -3.87 -9.04
C SER A 35 4.76 -3.93 -7.83
N ALA A 36 5.35 -4.08 -6.64
CA ALA A 36 4.67 -3.96 -5.35
C ALA A 36 5.37 -2.90 -4.46
N ILE A 37 6.02 -1.91 -5.08
CA ILE A 37 6.78 -0.86 -4.37
C ILE A 37 5.81 0.07 -3.64
N GLY A 38 6.12 0.46 -2.41
CA GLY A 38 5.42 1.55 -1.70
C GLY A 38 4.05 1.23 -1.13
N GLY A 39 3.77 -0.04 -0.82
CA GLY A 39 2.44 -0.48 -0.42
C GLY A 39 1.91 -0.02 0.95
N ASN A 40 2.69 0.57 1.84
CA ASN A 40 2.31 0.72 3.25
C ASN A 40 2.12 2.16 3.76
N MET A 41 2.14 3.16 2.90
CA MET A 41 2.05 4.55 3.33
C MET A 41 0.76 4.85 4.12
N HIS A 42 -0.38 4.30 3.70
CA HIS A 42 -1.64 4.44 4.42
C HIS A 42 -1.55 3.91 5.87
N GLN A 43 -0.80 2.82 6.09
CA GLN A 43 -0.58 2.28 7.43
C GLN A 43 0.29 3.22 8.27
N VAL A 44 1.36 3.77 7.70
CA VAL A 44 2.24 4.72 8.39
C VAL A 44 1.45 5.95 8.85
N VAL A 45 0.52 6.43 8.04
CA VAL A 45 -0.28 7.63 8.32
C VAL A 45 -1.41 7.34 9.31
N SER A 46 -2.02 6.14 9.27
CA SER A 46 -3.31 5.93 9.92
C SER A 46 -3.40 4.71 10.86
N LEU A 47 -2.34 3.92 11.06
CA LEU A 47 -2.44 2.75 11.92
C LEU A 47 -2.41 3.12 13.41
N VAL A 48 -1.41 3.91 13.81
CA VAL A 48 -1.24 4.33 15.20
C VAL A 48 -2.08 5.59 15.46
N GLN A 49 -2.78 5.64 16.61
CA GLN A 49 -3.54 6.81 17.00
C GLN A 49 -2.63 8.05 17.09
N HIS A 50 -2.95 9.09 16.31
CA HIS A 50 -2.19 10.34 16.35
C HIS A 50 -2.44 11.08 17.67
N PRO A 51 -1.43 11.78 18.25
CA PRO A 51 -1.60 12.56 19.49
C PRO A 51 -2.73 13.59 19.38
N ILE A 52 -2.88 14.21 18.24
CA ILE A 52 -4.01 15.08 17.90
C ILE A 52 -4.88 14.29 16.94
N ALA A 53 -6.06 13.87 17.41
CA ALA A 53 -6.98 13.11 16.58
C ALA A 53 -7.40 13.92 15.35
N PHE A 54 -7.32 13.31 14.18
CA PHE A 54 -7.73 13.94 12.93
C PHE A 54 -8.69 13.05 12.15
N ASP A 55 -9.38 13.65 11.21
CA ASP A 55 -10.21 12.96 10.23
C ASP A 55 -10.27 13.76 8.92
N PHE A 56 -10.87 13.21 7.88
CA PHE A 56 -11.16 13.89 6.62
C PHE A 56 -12.40 13.25 5.98
N PHE A 57 -13.07 14.00 5.11
CA PHE A 57 -14.27 13.52 4.40
C PHE A 57 -13.93 13.16 2.98
N MET A 58 -14.36 11.99 2.54
CA MET A 58 -14.34 11.59 1.14
C MET A 58 -15.64 12.05 0.46
N HIS A 59 -15.58 12.36 -0.83
CA HIS A 59 -16.74 12.87 -1.59
C HIS A 59 -17.95 11.93 -1.57
N ASP A 60 -17.73 10.63 -1.37
CA ASP A 60 -18.77 9.59 -1.43
C ASP A 60 -19.36 9.26 -0.03
N GLU A 61 -18.93 9.96 1.01
CA GLU A 61 -19.41 9.70 2.39
C GLU A 61 -20.61 10.57 2.72
N SER A 62 -21.79 9.95 2.75
CA SER A 62 -23.05 10.59 3.14
C SER A 62 -23.26 10.72 4.65
N GLN A 63 -22.35 10.20 5.47
CA GLN A 63 -22.48 10.24 6.93
C GLN A 63 -21.30 10.98 7.58
N TYR A 64 -21.62 12.11 8.20
CA TYR A 64 -20.73 12.78 9.15
C TYR A 64 -20.60 11.89 10.38
N SER A 65 -19.46 11.21 10.54
CA SER A 65 -19.11 10.66 11.86
C SER A 65 -18.95 11.81 12.85
N ASP A 66 -19.22 11.57 14.12
CA ASP A 66 -19.01 12.58 15.17
C ASP A 66 -17.55 13.07 15.15
N THR A 67 -17.36 14.31 14.72
CA THR A 67 -16.05 14.95 14.53
C THR A 67 -15.73 15.95 15.63
N SER A 68 -16.56 16.02 16.69
CA SER A 68 -16.54 17.06 17.72
C SER A 68 -15.20 17.22 18.45
N PHE A 69 -14.28 16.24 18.33
CA PHE A 69 -12.96 16.27 18.99
C PHE A 69 -11.80 16.01 18.04
N ARG A 70 -11.99 16.18 16.72
CA ARG A 70 -10.97 15.86 15.71
C ARG A 70 -10.65 17.09 14.86
N GLN A 71 -9.38 17.21 14.47
CA GLN A 71 -9.01 18.13 13.40
C GLN A 71 -9.47 17.57 12.05
N ILE A 72 -10.19 18.37 11.29
CA ILE A 72 -10.61 17.99 9.93
C ILE A 72 -9.58 18.49 8.94
N ILE A 73 -8.96 17.57 8.23
CA ILE A 73 -8.01 17.89 7.15
C ILE A 73 -8.80 17.91 5.83
N PRO A 74 -8.67 18.95 5.01
CA PRO A 74 -9.28 18.97 3.68
C PRO A 74 -8.82 17.78 2.82
N TYR A 75 -9.75 17.14 2.11
CA TYR A 75 -9.46 15.97 1.27
C TYR A 75 -8.34 16.22 0.25
N SER A 76 -8.33 17.39 -0.38
CA SER A 76 -7.29 17.75 -1.33
C SER A 76 -5.90 17.73 -0.70
N GLN A 77 -5.75 18.25 0.52
CA GLN A 77 -4.46 18.28 1.20
C GLN A 77 -3.96 16.86 1.54
N ILE A 78 -4.85 15.97 2.00
CA ILE A 78 -4.45 14.59 2.27
C ILE A 78 -4.12 13.83 0.99
N LEU A 79 -4.87 14.05 -0.09
CA LEU A 79 -4.58 13.46 -1.40
C LEU A 79 -3.23 13.96 -1.95
N ASP A 80 -2.97 15.26 -1.92
CA ASP A 80 -1.72 15.87 -2.37
C ASP A 80 -0.53 15.36 -1.55
N PHE A 81 -0.70 15.18 -0.24
CA PHE A 81 0.29 14.59 0.63
C PHE A 81 0.65 13.14 0.18
N PHE A 82 -0.35 12.30 -0.11
CA PHE A 82 -0.12 10.95 -0.62
C PHE A 82 0.57 10.97 -1.99
N ILE A 83 0.08 11.78 -2.93
CA ILE A 83 0.67 11.89 -4.27
C ILE A 83 2.15 12.32 -4.18
N SER A 84 2.45 13.37 -3.43
CA SER A 84 3.80 13.91 -3.31
C SER A 84 4.77 12.89 -2.72
N ASN A 85 4.37 12.21 -1.64
CA ASN A 85 5.23 11.21 -1.00
C ASN A 85 5.42 9.95 -1.83
N LEU A 86 4.38 9.47 -2.53
CA LEU A 86 4.50 8.32 -3.43
C LEU A 86 5.39 8.64 -4.64
N ARG A 87 5.25 9.82 -5.23
CA ARG A 87 6.08 10.25 -6.37
C ARG A 87 7.56 10.32 -6.03
N SER A 88 7.91 10.91 -4.89
CA SER A 88 9.30 11.21 -4.52
C SER A 88 10.14 9.98 -4.16
N LYS A 89 9.56 8.81 -3.97
CA LYS A 89 10.27 7.61 -3.50
C LYS A 89 9.94 6.37 -4.30
N ASP A 90 8.67 6.00 -4.29
CA ASP A 90 8.24 4.69 -4.77
C ASP A 90 7.94 4.72 -6.27
N CYS A 91 7.30 5.79 -6.74
CA CYS A 91 6.92 5.91 -8.14
C CYS A 91 8.09 6.33 -9.04
N GLU A 92 9.13 6.99 -8.53
CA GLU A 92 10.36 7.24 -9.28
C GLU A 92 11.00 5.94 -9.72
N ARG A 93 11.12 4.96 -8.82
CA ARG A 93 11.63 3.62 -9.15
C ARG A 93 10.73 2.86 -10.13
N LEU A 94 9.40 2.98 -9.95
CA LEU A 94 8.45 2.38 -10.88
C LEU A 94 8.59 2.98 -12.29
N LEU A 95 8.81 4.30 -12.38
CA LEU A 95 9.04 4.97 -13.65
C LEU A 95 10.32 4.49 -14.34
N GLN A 96 11.42 4.34 -13.60
CA GLN A 96 12.68 3.79 -14.12
C GLN A 96 12.47 2.37 -14.68
N LEU A 97 11.80 1.50 -13.93
CA LEU A 97 11.48 0.15 -14.39
C LEU A 97 10.61 0.17 -15.65
N LYS A 98 9.63 1.08 -15.72
CA LYS A 98 8.77 1.25 -16.89
C LYS A 98 9.57 1.69 -18.14
N GLN A 99 10.57 2.55 -17.95
CA GLN A 99 11.43 3.02 -19.04
C GLN A 99 12.39 1.93 -19.56
N CYS A 100 12.86 1.05 -18.68
CA CYS A 100 13.74 -0.07 -19.04
C CYS A 100 13.00 -1.25 -19.68
N ALA A 101 11.78 -1.54 -19.22
CA ALA A 101 11.04 -2.73 -19.61
C ALA A 101 10.43 -2.61 -21.01
N LYS A 102 10.57 -3.68 -21.82
CA LYS A 102 9.92 -3.82 -23.14
C LYS A 102 8.58 -4.57 -23.06
N CYS A 103 8.20 -5.01 -21.87
CA CYS A 103 6.98 -5.73 -21.58
C CYS A 103 5.90 -4.83 -20.95
N LYS A 104 4.73 -5.40 -20.73
CA LYS A 104 3.66 -4.76 -19.94
C LYS A 104 4.13 -4.57 -18.50
N VAL A 105 3.94 -3.38 -17.94
CA VAL A 105 4.26 -3.07 -16.54
C VAL A 105 2.96 -2.81 -15.77
N CYS A 106 2.81 -3.52 -14.66
CA CYS A 106 1.69 -3.40 -13.74
C CYS A 106 2.18 -3.02 -12.34
N HIS A 107 1.32 -2.39 -11.56
CA HIS A 107 1.56 -2.09 -10.15
C HIS A 107 0.43 -2.64 -9.29
N LEU A 108 0.77 -3.34 -8.20
CA LEU A 108 -0.22 -3.89 -7.28
C LEU A 108 -0.73 -2.82 -6.33
N ILE A 109 -2.04 -2.68 -6.23
CA ILE A 109 -2.65 -1.97 -5.11
C ILE A 109 -2.37 -2.77 -3.83
N PRO A 110 -1.90 -2.14 -2.74
CA PRO A 110 -1.69 -2.84 -1.48
C PRO A 110 -2.99 -3.46 -0.97
N PRO A 111 -2.92 -4.57 -0.22
CA PRO A 111 -4.11 -5.17 0.37
C PRO A 111 -4.85 -4.15 1.23
N PRO A 112 -6.20 -4.24 1.32
CA PRO A 112 -6.97 -3.41 2.23
C PRO A 112 -6.49 -3.56 3.67
N PRO A 113 -6.70 -2.56 4.54
CA PRO A 113 -6.29 -2.66 5.93
C PRO A 113 -7.04 -3.76 6.68
N LYS A 114 -6.42 -4.29 7.71
CA LYS A 114 -7.06 -5.18 8.68
C LYS A 114 -8.04 -4.37 9.54
N GLU A 115 -9.19 -4.96 9.85
CA GLU A 115 -10.20 -4.32 10.71
C GLU A 115 -10.00 -4.64 12.19
N ASN A 116 -9.62 -5.88 12.50
CA ASN A 116 -9.57 -6.43 13.86
C ASN A 116 -8.42 -5.83 14.68
N HIS A 117 -8.76 -5.03 15.70
CA HIS A 117 -7.82 -4.35 16.60
C HIS A 117 -6.99 -5.33 17.44
N GLU A 118 -7.62 -6.38 17.97
CA GLU A 118 -6.92 -7.36 18.81
C GLU A 118 -5.84 -8.09 17.99
N HIS A 119 -6.16 -8.45 16.74
CA HIS A 119 -5.19 -9.07 15.86
C HIS A 119 -3.99 -8.16 15.58
N ILE A 120 -4.24 -6.87 15.31
CA ILE A 120 -3.19 -5.87 15.04
C ILE A 120 -2.26 -5.70 16.25
N LEU A 121 -2.81 -5.66 17.47
CA LEU A 121 -2.02 -5.48 18.70
C LEU A 121 -1.23 -6.72 19.12
N LYS A 122 -1.58 -7.91 18.65
CA LYS A 122 -0.86 -9.14 19.03
C LYS A 122 0.62 -9.10 18.63
N LYS A 123 0.93 -8.60 17.43
CA LYS A 123 2.29 -8.63 16.91
C LYS A 123 2.57 -7.46 15.94
N PRO A 124 2.55 -6.22 16.42
CA PRO A 124 2.87 -5.07 15.58
C PRO A 124 4.35 -5.09 15.19
N GLU A 125 4.66 -4.64 14.00
CA GLU A 125 6.02 -4.48 13.50
C GLU A 125 6.77 -3.42 14.33
N SER A 126 8.11 -3.50 14.32
CA SER A 126 8.98 -2.61 15.10
C SER A 126 8.72 -1.12 14.83
N THR A 127 8.44 -0.76 13.60
CA THR A 127 8.12 0.62 13.21
C THR A 127 6.91 1.15 13.98
N PHE A 128 5.83 0.36 14.10
CA PHE A 128 4.62 0.80 14.81
C PHE A 128 4.79 0.76 16.33
N ARG A 129 5.59 -0.18 16.86
CA ARG A 129 5.97 -0.17 18.28
C ARG A 129 6.75 1.10 18.63
N ASN A 130 7.75 1.46 17.81
CA ASN A 130 8.55 2.67 18.00
C ASN A 130 7.70 3.94 17.85
N ASN A 131 6.62 3.88 17.09
CA ASN A 131 5.62 4.95 16.98
C ASN A 131 4.57 4.93 18.09
N GLY A 132 4.74 4.10 19.11
CA GLY A 132 3.90 4.10 20.30
C GLY A 132 2.53 3.48 20.13
N ILE A 133 2.37 2.42 19.31
CA ILE A 133 1.09 1.74 19.11
C ILE A 133 0.55 1.14 20.43
N MET A 134 1.45 0.73 21.33
CA MET A 134 1.07 0.13 22.61
C MET A 134 0.56 1.17 23.62
N GLU A 135 1.07 2.39 23.57
CA GLU A 135 0.73 3.49 24.45
C GLU A 135 -0.45 4.32 23.94
N ARG A 136 -0.46 4.61 22.63
CA ARG A 136 -1.45 5.46 21.97
C ARG A 136 -2.64 4.68 21.40
N GLY A 137 -2.46 3.39 21.20
CA GLY A 137 -3.47 2.53 20.58
C GLY A 137 -3.53 2.65 19.06
N ILE A 138 -4.58 2.03 18.51
CA ILE A 138 -4.85 1.95 17.07
C ILE A 138 -5.92 2.98 16.71
N SER A 139 -5.73 3.64 15.58
CA SER A 139 -6.73 4.56 15.01
C SER A 139 -8.05 3.86 14.68
N ASN A 140 -9.10 4.66 14.60
CA ASN A 140 -10.42 4.20 14.17
C ASN A 140 -10.33 3.42 12.85
N PRO A 141 -11.00 2.24 12.73
CA PRO A 141 -10.99 1.45 11.49
C PRO A 141 -11.39 2.25 10.25
N ASN A 142 -12.41 3.11 10.36
CA ASN A 142 -12.86 3.94 9.24
C ASN A 142 -11.77 4.90 8.75
N LEU A 143 -10.98 5.50 9.65
CA LEU A 143 -9.86 6.35 9.26
C LEU A 143 -8.80 5.54 8.49
N ARG A 144 -8.50 4.32 8.93
CA ARG A 144 -7.56 3.42 8.23
C ARG A 144 -8.05 3.04 6.84
N LEU A 145 -9.35 2.74 6.71
CA LEU A 145 -9.95 2.43 5.42
C LEU A 145 -9.96 3.65 4.50
N LYS A 146 -10.29 4.84 5.02
CA LYS A 146 -10.24 6.10 4.26
C LYS A 146 -8.82 6.39 3.77
N ALA A 147 -7.80 6.26 4.62
CA ALA A 147 -6.41 6.48 4.24
C ALA A 147 -5.96 5.50 3.13
N TRP A 148 -6.38 4.23 3.19
CA TRP A 148 -6.14 3.26 2.12
C TRP A 148 -6.82 3.68 0.81
N LYS A 149 -8.08 4.08 0.85
CA LYS A 149 -8.80 4.58 -0.34
C LYS A 149 -8.11 5.81 -0.97
N VAL A 150 -7.59 6.73 -0.14
CA VAL A 150 -6.82 7.89 -0.64
C VAL A 150 -5.51 7.44 -1.29
N GLN A 151 -4.79 6.47 -0.70
CA GLN A 151 -3.60 5.92 -1.33
C GLN A 151 -3.93 5.27 -2.69
N VAL A 152 -5.04 4.53 -2.80
CA VAL A 152 -5.51 3.98 -4.07
C VAL A 152 -5.76 5.08 -5.10
N LYS A 153 -6.45 6.16 -4.70
CA LYS A 153 -6.69 7.32 -5.60
C LYS A 153 -5.40 8.00 -6.05
N ALA A 154 -4.43 8.15 -5.16
CA ALA A 154 -3.12 8.69 -5.51
C ALA A 154 -2.39 7.78 -6.51
N LEU A 155 -2.38 6.47 -6.29
CA LEU A 155 -1.81 5.49 -7.22
C LEU A 155 -2.54 5.47 -8.57
N GLU A 156 -3.88 5.57 -8.59
CA GLU A 156 -4.66 5.68 -9.84
C GLU A 156 -4.21 6.90 -10.68
N ALA A 157 -4.03 8.06 -10.05
CA ALA A 157 -3.57 9.26 -10.73
C ALA A 157 -2.15 9.10 -11.28
N ILE A 158 -1.21 8.64 -10.44
CA ILE A 158 0.20 8.50 -10.81
C ILE A 158 0.39 7.42 -11.88
N CYS A 159 -0.18 6.25 -11.71
CA CYS A 159 -0.04 5.14 -12.65
C CYS A 159 -0.69 5.46 -14.01
N LYS A 160 -1.79 6.20 -14.02
CA LYS A 160 -2.41 6.70 -15.25
C LYS A 160 -1.46 7.62 -16.04
N GLU A 161 -0.79 8.57 -15.37
CA GLU A 161 0.20 9.46 -16.00
C GLU A 161 1.40 8.67 -16.56
N MET A 162 1.82 7.61 -15.86
CA MET A 162 2.96 6.77 -16.25
C MET A 162 2.63 5.70 -17.29
N GLY A 163 1.35 5.49 -17.63
CA GLY A 163 0.91 4.39 -18.48
C GLY A 163 1.16 3.02 -17.86
N VAL A 164 1.05 2.90 -16.53
CA VAL A 164 1.18 1.66 -15.77
C VAL A 164 -0.21 1.18 -15.35
N GLU A 165 -0.48 -0.11 -15.57
CA GLU A 165 -1.75 -0.70 -15.17
C GLU A 165 -1.78 -1.00 -13.68
N LEU A 166 -2.86 -0.59 -13.00
CA LEU A 166 -3.10 -0.87 -11.59
C LEU A 166 -3.88 -2.16 -11.42
N ILE A 167 -3.32 -3.09 -10.64
CA ILE A 167 -3.96 -4.37 -10.32
C ILE A 167 -4.66 -4.26 -8.97
N LYS A 168 -5.97 -4.44 -8.99
CA LYS A 168 -6.81 -4.40 -7.78
C LYS A 168 -6.61 -5.66 -6.93
N PRO A 169 -6.82 -5.57 -5.59
CA PRO A 169 -6.90 -6.76 -4.75
C PRO A 169 -7.93 -7.76 -5.27
N PRO A 170 -7.67 -9.07 -5.16
CA PRO A 170 -8.66 -10.08 -5.55
C PRO A 170 -9.97 -9.87 -4.78
N THR A 171 -11.10 -9.85 -5.48
CA THR A 171 -12.43 -9.50 -4.91
C THR A 171 -12.81 -10.41 -3.75
N ASP A 172 -12.45 -11.70 -3.83
CA ASP A 172 -12.74 -12.69 -2.80
C ASP A 172 -12.00 -12.46 -1.49
N THR A 173 -10.98 -11.60 -1.49
CA THR A 173 -10.19 -11.27 -0.29
C THR A 173 -10.75 -10.09 0.49
N VAL A 174 -11.71 -9.35 -0.07
CA VAL A 174 -12.22 -8.09 0.47
C VAL A 174 -13.61 -8.30 1.08
N LYS A 175 -13.84 -7.79 2.29
CA LYS A 175 -15.16 -7.73 2.92
C LYS A 175 -16.06 -6.72 2.17
N LYS A 176 -17.37 -6.87 2.30
CA LYS A 176 -18.34 -5.86 1.78
C LYS A 176 -18.08 -4.45 2.36
N SER A 177 -17.55 -4.36 3.58
CA SER A 177 -17.14 -3.12 4.23
C SER A 177 -15.86 -2.49 3.67
N GLY A 178 -15.13 -3.21 2.78
CA GLY A 178 -13.90 -2.74 2.16
C GLY A 178 -12.60 -3.16 2.86
N PHE A 179 -12.68 -3.81 4.03
CA PHE A 179 -11.51 -4.33 4.75
C PHE A 179 -11.04 -5.67 4.19
N LEU A 180 -9.78 -6.04 4.47
CA LEU A 180 -9.27 -7.37 4.22
C LEU A 180 -10.05 -8.40 5.07
N LYS A 181 -10.41 -9.56 4.51
CA LYS A 181 -10.99 -10.66 5.26
C LYS A 181 -9.96 -11.29 6.19
N GLU A 182 -10.40 -11.79 7.35
CA GLU A 182 -9.51 -12.25 8.42
C GLU A 182 -8.72 -13.49 8.04
N GLU A 183 -9.28 -14.38 7.19
CA GLU A 183 -8.56 -15.55 6.66
C GLU A 183 -7.31 -15.20 5.85
N PHE A 184 -7.21 -13.96 5.37
CA PHE A 184 -6.04 -13.48 4.62
C PHE A 184 -5.07 -12.64 5.45
N TYR A 185 -5.23 -12.55 6.76
CA TYR A 185 -4.30 -11.85 7.63
C TYR A 185 -2.99 -12.64 7.80
N ALA A 186 -1.84 -11.98 7.62
CA ALA A 186 -0.58 -12.47 8.15
C ALA A 186 -0.52 -12.27 9.67
N ASN A 187 0.40 -12.96 10.34
CA ASN A 187 0.57 -12.88 11.79
C ASN A 187 1.38 -11.63 12.22
N ASP A 188 0.93 -10.47 11.77
CA ASP A 188 1.46 -9.14 12.08
C ASP A 188 0.34 -8.08 11.96
N ALA A 189 0.67 -6.78 12.06
CA ALA A 189 -0.34 -5.73 12.03
C ALA A 189 -0.82 -5.38 10.62
N THR A 190 0.01 -5.52 9.58
CA THR A 190 -0.26 -4.86 8.30
C THR A 190 -0.32 -5.78 7.08
N HIS A 191 0.43 -6.89 7.05
CA HIS A 191 0.56 -7.71 5.84
C HIS A 191 -0.60 -8.70 5.65
N ALA A 192 -0.88 -8.99 4.38
CA ALA A 192 -1.68 -10.14 4.00
C ALA A 192 -0.82 -11.42 3.97
N ASN A 193 -1.44 -12.59 4.09
CA ASN A 193 -0.77 -13.88 4.17
C ASN A 193 -0.49 -14.50 2.78
N ALA A 194 0.13 -15.70 2.78
CA ALA A 194 0.48 -16.41 1.55
C ALA A 194 -0.73 -16.80 0.70
N GLN A 195 -1.90 -17.06 1.31
CA GLN A 195 -3.12 -17.37 0.55
C GLN A 195 -3.59 -16.17 -0.28
N TYR A 196 -3.53 -14.97 0.29
CA TYR A 196 -3.76 -13.74 -0.46
C TYR A 196 -2.79 -13.63 -1.64
N GLY A 197 -1.49 -13.87 -1.39
CA GLY A 197 -0.46 -13.84 -2.43
C GLY A 197 -0.74 -14.83 -3.56
N LEU A 198 -1.22 -16.03 -3.25
CA LEU A 198 -1.60 -17.03 -4.27
C LEU A 198 -2.74 -16.53 -5.16
N LEU A 199 -3.77 -15.90 -4.58
CA LEU A 199 -4.87 -15.34 -5.38
C LEU A 199 -4.40 -14.20 -6.28
N VAL A 200 -3.48 -13.35 -5.82
CA VAL A 200 -2.85 -12.32 -6.65
C VAL A 200 -2.06 -12.96 -7.80
N LEU A 201 -1.27 -14.00 -7.53
CA LEU A 201 -0.52 -14.72 -8.58
C LEU A 201 -1.44 -15.35 -9.63
N ASN A 202 -2.55 -15.96 -9.22
CA ASN A 202 -3.54 -16.51 -10.14
C ASN A 202 -4.12 -15.41 -11.04
N GLN A 203 -4.52 -14.27 -10.46
CA GLN A 203 -5.00 -13.12 -11.21
C GLN A 203 -3.99 -12.62 -12.25
N LEU A 204 -2.70 -12.54 -11.87
CA LEU A 204 -1.62 -12.14 -12.78
C LEU A 204 -1.38 -13.17 -13.89
N THR A 205 -1.47 -14.47 -13.57
CA THR A 205 -1.33 -15.55 -14.54
C THR A 205 -2.44 -15.50 -15.60
N ASP A 206 -3.67 -15.16 -15.19
CA ASP A 206 -4.78 -15.01 -16.13
C ASP A 206 -4.60 -13.82 -17.09
N MET A 207 -3.83 -12.80 -16.70
CA MET A 207 -3.49 -11.66 -17.57
C MET A 207 -2.44 -11.99 -18.65
N LEU A 208 -1.74 -13.12 -18.53
CA LEU A 208 -0.75 -13.60 -19.50
C LEU A 208 -1.34 -14.54 -20.55
N LYS A 209 -2.59 -14.94 -20.40
CA LYS A 209 -3.34 -15.77 -21.37
C LYS A 209 -3.98 -14.92 -22.47
#